data_83e7ad6bebc6f59b17422f12701e0f5b
#
_entry.id   83e7ad6bebc6f59b17422f12701e0f5b
#
_cell.length_a   1.000
_cell.length_b   1.000
_cell.length_c   1.000
_cell.angle_alpha   90.00
_cell.angle_beta   90.00
_cell.angle_gamma   90.00
#
_symmetry.space_group_name_H-M   'P 1'
#
loop_
_entity.id
_entity.type
_entity.pdbx_description
1 polymer ?
#
loop_
_entity_poly.entity_id
_entity_poly.type
_entity_poly.pdbx_seq_one_letter_code
_entity_poly.pdbx_strand_id
1 'polypeptide(L)'
;QREFEKILDETRDRGAAIVLSSHVLSEVEHLANRIAIIDKGEIVIVDEISTLKAKARRRIDLFFDSKIKRDDFNKVPNIKEIEVEDGSLHCVVTGSEHELLKRAVELCVNEVRTQESSLEEIFLGLVSAK
;
A
#
# COMPACT_ATOMS: atom_id res chain seq x y z
N GLN A 1 -12.95 5.79 -20.76
CA GLN A 1 -12.85 5.24 -19.41
C GLN A 1 -13.67 6.02 -18.37
N ARG A 2 -13.64 7.34 -18.40
CA ARG A 2 -14.42 8.16 -17.47
C ARG A 2 -15.93 7.95 -17.60
N GLU A 3 -16.40 7.77 -18.81
CA GLU A 3 -17.83 7.48 -19.05
C GLU A 3 -18.23 6.13 -18.48
N PHE A 4 -17.37 5.14 -18.61
CA PHE A 4 -17.59 3.80 -18.07
C PHE A 4 -17.60 3.83 -16.53
N GLU A 5 -16.65 4.51 -15.93
CA GLU A 5 -16.59 4.70 -14.47
C GLU A 5 -17.83 5.39 -13.95
N LYS A 6 -18.29 6.41 -14.65
CA LYS A 6 -19.50 7.14 -14.28
C LYS A 6 -20.72 6.25 -14.30
N ILE A 7 -20.85 5.41 -15.32
CA ILE A 7 -21.97 4.46 -15.45
C ILE A 7 -21.94 3.46 -14.28
N LEU A 8 -20.76 2.97 -13.93
CA LEU A 8 -20.60 2.05 -12.80
C LEU A 8 -21.01 2.69 -11.48
N ASP A 9 -20.58 3.91 -11.26
CA ASP A 9 -20.91 4.67 -10.04
C ASP A 9 -22.40 4.93 -9.93
N GLU A 10 -23.03 5.35 -11.03
CA GLU A 10 -24.47 5.57 -11.08
C GLU A 10 -25.26 4.29 -10.82
N THR A 11 -24.79 3.18 -11.39
CA THR A 11 -25.43 1.87 -11.21
C THR A 11 -25.31 1.41 -9.76
N ARG A 12 -24.14 1.60 -9.15
CA ARG A 12 -23.91 1.30 -7.74
C ARG A 12 -24.81 2.13 -6.81
N ASP A 13 -24.94 3.42 -7.12
CA ASP A 13 -25.75 4.34 -6.33
C ASP A 13 -27.23 3.96 -6.35
N ARG A 14 -27.67 3.23 -7.37
CA ARG A 14 -29.03 2.68 -7.45
C ARG A 14 -29.22 1.40 -6.64
N GLY A 15 -28.18 0.95 -5.93
CA GLY A 15 -28.22 -0.25 -5.11
C GLY A 15 -27.87 -1.54 -5.82
N ALA A 16 -27.33 -1.47 -7.03
CA ALA A 16 -26.93 -2.66 -7.78
C ALA A 16 -25.54 -3.14 -7.34
N ALA A 17 -25.37 -4.46 -7.34
CA ALA A 17 -24.07 -5.08 -7.18
C ALA A 17 -23.45 -5.32 -8.56
N ILE A 18 -22.20 -4.95 -8.73
CA ILE A 18 -21.49 -5.10 -9.99
C ILE A 18 -20.34 -6.09 -9.83
N VAL A 19 -20.30 -7.10 -10.70
CA VAL A 19 -19.20 -8.06 -10.74
C VAL A 19 -18.41 -7.82 -12.02
N LEU A 20 -17.11 -7.60 -11.87
CA LEU A 20 -16.19 -7.34 -12.97
C LEU A 20 -15.10 -8.41 -12.96
N SER A 21 -14.84 -9.01 -14.12
CA SER A 21 -13.73 -9.94 -14.28
C SER A 21 -12.70 -9.31 -15.22
N SER A 22 -11.47 -9.24 -14.76
CA SER A 22 -10.39 -8.66 -15.56
C SER A 22 -9.04 -9.24 -15.15
N HIS A 23 -8.11 -9.23 -16.09
CA HIS A 23 -6.71 -9.53 -15.83
C HIS A 23 -5.86 -8.24 -15.81
N VAL A 24 -6.49 -7.09 -16.02
CA VAL A 24 -5.83 -5.78 -15.96
C VAL A 24 -6.01 -5.22 -14.56
N LEU A 25 -5.03 -5.46 -13.70
CA LEU A 25 -5.12 -5.16 -12.27
C LEU A 25 -5.26 -3.68 -11.97
N SER A 26 -4.67 -2.81 -12.78
CA SER A 26 -4.81 -1.36 -12.61
C SER A 26 -6.26 -0.89 -12.78
N GLU A 27 -7.00 -1.48 -13.71
CA GLU A 27 -8.42 -1.17 -13.89
C GLU A 27 -9.26 -1.65 -12.70
N VAL A 28 -8.99 -2.87 -12.24
CA VAL A 28 -9.68 -3.44 -11.08
C VAL A 28 -9.44 -2.59 -9.84
N GLU A 29 -8.21 -2.16 -9.63
CA GLU A 29 -7.83 -1.32 -8.49
C GLU A 29 -8.61 -0.01 -8.48
N HIS A 30 -8.90 0.53 -9.65
CA HIS A 30 -9.61 1.80 -9.81
C HIS A 30 -11.12 1.68 -9.66
N LEU A 31 -11.70 0.56 -10.11
CA LEU A 31 -13.14 0.38 -10.22
C LEU A 31 -13.78 -0.41 -9.09
N ALA A 32 -13.07 -1.37 -8.53
CA ALA A 32 -13.63 -2.31 -7.56
C ALA A 32 -13.39 -1.86 -6.11
N ASN A 33 -14.31 -2.27 -5.24
CA ASN A 33 -14.18 -2.09 -3.78
C ASN A 33 -13.62 -3.36 -3.14
N ARG A 34 -14.10 -4.51 -3.62
CA ARG A 34 -13.69 -5.83 -3.14
C ARG A 34 -13.19 -6.65 -4.31
N ILE A 35 -12.25 -7.50 -4.04
CA ILE A 35 -11.70 -8.41 -5.05
C ILE A 35 -11.67 -9.84 -4.55
N ALA A 36 -11.75 -10.76 -5.50
CA ALA A 36 -11.43 -12.17 -5.29
C ALA A 36 -10.29 -12.51 -6.25
N ILE A 37 -9.21 -13.02 -5.72
CA ILE A 37 -8.07 -13.46 -6.53
C ILE A 37 -8.17 -14.96 -6.73
N ILE A 38 -8.15 -15.39 -7.98
CA ILE A 38 -8.26 -16.80 -8.38
C ILE A 38 -6.94 -17.21 -9.04
N ASP A 39 -6.36 -18.29 -8.56
CA ASP A 39 -5.14 -18.86 -9.13
C ASP A 39 -5.33 -20.37 -9.25
N LYS A 40 -5.05 -20.91 -10.42
CA LYS A 40 -5.17 -22.35 -10.71
C LYS A 40 -6.53 -22.95 -10.34
N GLY A 41 -7.58 -22.17 -10.57
CA GLY A 41 -8.96 -22.60 -10.31
C GLY A 41 -9.40 -22.51 -8.85
N GLU A 42 -8.55 -21.97 -7.98
CA GLU A 42 -8.86 -21.81 -6.56
C GLU A 42 -8.88 -20.36 -6.16
N ILE A 43 -9.76 -20.02 -5.23
CA ILE A 43 -9.80 -18.67 -4.66
C ILE A 43 -8.66 -18.55 -3.64
N VAL A 44 -7.73 -17.65 -3.91
CA VAL A 44 -6.58 -17.38 -3.05
C VAL A 44 -6.97 -16.44 -1.91
N ILE A 45 -7.70 -15.40 -2.22
CA ILE A 45 -8.13 -14.41 -1.25
C ILE A 45 -9.39 -13.69 -1.73
N VAL A 46 -10.23 -13.31 -0.77
CA VAL A 46 -11.38 -12.41 -0.99
C VAL A 46 -11.27 -11.33 0.08
N ASP A 47 -11.11 -10.08 -0.34
CA ASP A 47 -11.00 -8.98 0.63
C ASP A 47 -11.30 -7.65 -0.05
N GLU A 48 -11.43 -6.62 0.77
CA GLU A 48 -11.53 -5.24 0.27
C GLU A 48 -10.15 -4.78 -0.19
N ILE A 49 -10.11 -3.99 -1.26
CA ILE A 49 -8.85 -3.45 -1.79
C ILE A 49 -8.14 -2.60 -0.75
N SER A 50 -8.89 -1.76 -0.01
CA SER A 50 -8.30 -0.93 1.04
C SER A 50 -7.63 -1.77 2.14
N THR A 51 -8.23 -2.89 2.52
CA THR A 51 -7.66 -3.81 3.50
C THR A 51 -6.38 -4.45 3.00
N LEU A 52 -6.38 -4.90 1.75
CA LEU A 52 -5.19 -5.50 1.13
C LEU A 52 -4.04 -4.51 1.04
N LYS A 53 -4.32 -3.27 0.66
CA LYS A 53 -3.31 -2.22 0.61
C LYS A 53 -2.75 -1.87 1.98
N ALA A 54 -3.60 -1.85 3.01
CA ALA A 54 -3.17 -1.56 4.37
C ALA A 54 -2.25 -2.64 4.94
N LYS A 55 -2.45 -3.89 4.53
CA LYS A 55 -1.61 -5.03 4.94
C LYS A 55 -0.34 -5.16 4.10
N ALA A 56 -0.31 -4.52 2.94
CA ALA A 56 0.82 -4.62 2.02
C ALA A 56 2.04 -3.87 2.54
N ARG A 57 3.19 -4.22 2.00
CA ARG A 57 4.44 -3.52 2.30
C ARG A 57 4.40 -2.14 1.65
N ARG A 58 4.70 -1.11 2.44
CA ARG A 58 4.75 0.26 1.95
C ARG A 58 6.14 0.80 2.13
N ARG A 59 6.65 1.50 1.12
CA ARG A 59 7.94 2.15 1.20
C ARG A 59 7.75 3.59 1.69
N ILE A 60 8.52 3.97 2.70
CA ILE A 60 8.51 5.33 3.23
C ILE A 60 9.92 5.89 3.20
N ASP A 61 10.06 7.07 2.62
CA ASP A 61 11.29 7.80 2.57
C ASP A 61 11.13 9.08 3.40
N LEU A 62 12.04 9.29 4.33
CA LEU A 62 12.04 10.46 5.21
C LEU A 62 13.29 11.29 4.93
N PHE A 63 13.11 12.60 4.86
CA PHE A 63 14.20 13.54 4.61
C PHE A 63 14.32 14.54 5.75
N PHE A 64 15.55 14.75 6.21
CA PHE A 64 15.87 15.62 7.34
C PHE A 64 16.94 16.63 6.94
N ASP A 65 16.93 17.81 7.56
CA ASP A 65 17.97 18.81 7.34
C ASP A 65 19.26 18.50 8.09
N SER A 66 19.17 17.70 9.15
CA SER A 66 20.31 17.29 9.96
C SER A 66 20.68 15.84 9.68
N LYS A 67 21.88 15.44 10.12
CA LYS A 67 22.28 14.04 10.03
C LYS A 67 21.47 13.20 11.01
N ILE A 68 21.00 12.07 10.53
CA ILE A 68 20.30 11.08 11.33
C ILE A 68 21.13 9.82 11.40
N LYS A 69 20.90 9.02 12.43
CA LYS A 69 21.57 7.74 12.61
C LYS A 69 20.55 6.62 12.61
N ARG A 70 20.96 5.45 12.13
CA ARG A 70 20.11 4.27 12.16
C ARG A 70 19.62 3.97 13.58
N ASP A 71 20.46 4.21 14.58
CA ASP A 71 20.13 3.98 15.98
C ASP A 71 18.98 4.86 16.49
N ASP A 72 18.74 5.99 15.84
CA ASP A 72 17.61 6.88 16.17
C ASP A 72 16.26 6.19 15.95
N PHE A 73 16.22 5.14 15.14
CA PHE A 73 15.02 4.42 14.76
C PHE A 73 14.97 2.98 15.30
N ASN A 74 15.90 2.60 16.18
CA ASN A 74 15.98 1.22 16.71
C ASN A 74 14.74 0.74 17.44
N LYS A 75 14.01 1.66 18.08
CA LYS A 75 12.83 1.32 18.88
C LYS A 75 11.52 1.48 18.12
N VAL A 76 11.60 1.85 16.85
CA VAL A 76 10.41 2.02 16.02
C VAL A 76 9.93 0.65 15.52
N PRO A 77 8.68 0.25 15.83
CA PRO A 77 8.16 -1.01 15.37
C PRO A 77 7.70 -0.93 13.91
N ASN A 78 7.50 -2.09 13.31
CA ASN A 78 6.90 -2.25 11.98
C ASN A 78 7.75 -1.77 10.81
N ILE A 79 9.02 -1.47 11.02
CA ILE A 79 9.90 -1.05 9.93
C ILE A 79 10.96 -2.10 9.65
N LYS A 80 11.30 -2.26 8.36
CA LYS A 80 12.30 -3.21 7.87
C LYS A 80 13.09 -2.58 6.73
N GLU A 81 14.18 -3.23 6.37
CA GLU A 81 15.02 -2.80 5.25
C GLU A 81 15.45 -1.33 5.37
N ILE A 82 15.93 -0.98 6.57
CA ILE A 82 16.31 0.39 6.89
C ILE A 82 17.63 0.75 6.21
N GLU A 83 17.59 1.82 5.39
CA GLU A 83 18.79 2.39 4.79
C GLU A 83 18.89 3.85 5.21
N VAL A 84 20.00 4.23 5.78
CA VAL A 84 20.26 5.61 6.21
C VAL A 84 21.39 6.20 5.38
N GLU A 85 21.08 7.33 4.75
CA GLU A 85 22.07 8.15 4.06
C GLU A 85 22.13 9.50 4.75
N ASP A 86 23.02 10.37 4.32
CA ASP A 86 23.14 11.70 4.93
C ASP A 86 21.80 12.46 4.83
N GLY A 87 21.13 12.59 5.97
CA GLY A 87 19.88 13.32 6.04
C GLY A 87 18.65 12.60 5.47
N SER A 88 18.75 11.32 5.13
CA SER A 88 17.60 10.57 4.65
C SER A 88 17.51 9.17 5.24
N LEU A 89 16.29 8.70 5.40
CA LEU A 89 15.97 7.34 5.83
C LEU A 89 15.02 6.72 4.83
N HIS A 90 15.35 5.52 4.38
CA HIS A 90 14.48 4.72 3.50
C HIS A 90 14.15 3.43 4.21
N CYS A 91 12.88 3.09 4.29
CA CYS A 91 12.47 1.86 4.94
C CYS A 91 11.18 1.31 4.36
N VAL A 92 10.88 0.07 4.72
CA VAL A 92 9.63 -0.60 4.39
C VAL A 92 8.81 -0.74 5.67
N VAL A 93 7.56 -0.31 5.61
CA VAL A 93 6.63 -0.39 6.73
C VAL A 93 5.60 -1.48 6.47
N THR A 94 5.39 -2.33 7.46
CA THR A 94 4.31 -3.31 7.45
C THR A 94 3.42 -3.04 8.67
N GLY A 95 2.17 -2.71 8.42
CA GLY A 95 1.25 -2.32 9.48
C GLY A 95 1.20 -0.79 9.67
N SER A 96 1.11 -0.34 10.92
CA SER A 96 0.97 1.09 11.20
C SER A 96 2.32 1.82 11.14
N GLU A 97 2.33 2.96 10.47
CA GLU A 97 3.48 3.87 10.41
C GLU A 97 3.46 4.94 11.50
N HIS A 98 2.51 4.87 12.41
CA HIS A 98 2.31 5.91 13.44
C HIS A 98 3.59 6.18 14.27
N GLU A 99 4.22 5.15 14.77
CA GLU A 99 5.43 5.29 15.59
C GLU A 99 6.62 5.81 14.79
N LEU A 100 6.72 5.41 13.53
CA LEU A 100 7.75 5.93 12.63
C LEU A 100 7.58 7.43 12.40
N LEU A 101 6.35 7.86 12.10
CA LEU A 101 6.06 9.28 11.87
C LEU A 101 6.25 10.11 13.12
N LYS A 102 5.87 9.58 14.26
CA LYS A 102 6.08 10.25 15.55
C LYS A 102 7.57 10.48 15.79
N ARG A 103 8.40 9.48 15.58
CA ARG A 103 9.85 9.61 15.73
C ARG A 103 10.43 10.58 14.72
N ALA A 104 9.92 10.56 13.49
CA ALA A 104 10.35 11.49 12.44
C ALA A 104 10.08 12.94 12.85
N VAL A 105 8.91 13.21 13.43
CA VAL A 105 8.56 14.55 13.92
C VAL A 105 9.49 14.97 15.06
N GLU A 106 9.83 14.07 15.98
CA GLU A 106 10.78 14.34 17.06
C GLU A 106 12.16 14.75 16.53
N LEU A 107 12.55 14.20 15.38
CA LEU A 107 13.84 14.49 14.74
C LEU A 107 13.74 15.62 13.71
N CYS A 108 12.63 16.33 13.68
CA CYS A 108 12.38 17.47 12.78
C CYS A 108 12.43 17.09 11.30
N VAL A 109 11.63 16.10 10.93
CA VAL A 109 11.52 15.67 9.54
C VAL A 109 11.10 16.82 8.63
N ASN A 110 11.73 16.93 7.48
CA ASN A 110 11.48 17.97 6.50
C ASN A 110 10.49 17.55 5.42
N GLU A 111 10.59 16.30 4.96
CA GLU A 111 9.74 15.77 3.90
C GLU A 111 9.49 14.29 4.12
N VAL A 112 8.27 13.85 3.84
CA VAL A 112 7.87 12.45 3.91
C VAL A 112 7.33 12.05 2.53
N ARG A 113 7.88 10.98 1.95
CA ARG A 113 7.39 10.40 0.71
C ARG A 113 6.96 8.97 0.96
N THR A 114 5.79 8.62 0.50
CA THR A 114 5.27 7.26 0.65
C THR A 114 4.99 6.67 -0.71
N GLN A 115 5.32 5.38 -0.86
CA GLN A 115 4.99 4.61 -2.05
C GLN A 115 4.15 3.43 -1.61
N GLU A 116 2.90 3.42 -2.03
CA GLU A 116 2.00 2.31 -1.77
C GLU A 116 2.25 1.20 -2.77
N SER A 117 2.07 -0.04 -2.33
CA SER A 117 2.12 -1.18 -3.24
C SER A 117 0.91 -1.17 -4.15
N SER A 118 1.13 -1.40 -5.44
CA SER A 118 0.04 -1.58 -6.39
C SER A 118 -0.63 -2.93 -6.17
N LEU A 119 -1.85 -3.07 -6.66
CA LEU A 119 -2.56 -4.36 -6.59
C LEU A 119 -1.77 -5.47 -7.30
N GLU A 120 -1.08 -5.12 -8.38
CA GLU A 120 -0.21 -6.05 -9.11
C GLU A 120 0.92 -6.59 -8.22
N GLU A 121 1.59 -5.73 -7.46
CA GLU A 121 2.64 -6.15 -6.54
C GLU A 121 2.09 -7.04 -5.43
N ILE A 122 0.92 -6.71 -4.91
CA ILE A 122 0.24 -7.51 -3.90
C ILE A 122 -0.10 -8.89 -4.47
N PHE A 123 -0.63 -8.93 -5.68
CA PHE A 123 -0.98 -10.17 -6.36
C PHE A 123 0.25 -11.07 -6.56
N LEU A 124 1.35 -10.50 -7.07
CA LEU A 124 2.58 -11.25 -7.28
C LEU A 124 3.13 -11.82 -5.97
N GLY A 125 3.04 -11.06 -4.90
CA GLY A 125 3.44 -11.54 -3.58
C GLY A 125 2.61 -12.71 -3.08
N LEU A 126 1.30 -12.68 -3.29
CA LEU A 126 0.40 -13.75 -2.88
C LEU A 126 0.61 -15.04 -3.70
N VAL A 127 0.80 -14.90 -4.99
CA VAL A 127 1.03 -16.05 -5.89
C VAL A 127 2.40 -16.66 -5.63
N SER A 128 3.42 -15.84 -5.39
CA SER A 128 4.79 -16.31 -5.14
C SER A 128 4.95 -17.02 -3.79
N ALA A 129 4.09 -16.69 -2.81
CA ALA A 129 4.12 -17.28 -1.48
C ALA A 129 3.61 -18.72 -1.45
N LYS A 130 3.05 -19.18 -2.55
CA LYS A 130 2.62 -20.57 -2.73
C LYS A 130 3.67 -21.36 -3.52
#